data_1bf2a553dd0b3fb175a5a6ecea936625
#
_entry.id   1bf2a553dd0b3fb175a5a6ecea936625
#
_cell.length_a   1.000
_cell.length_b   1.000
_cell.length_c   1.000
_cell.angle_alpha   90.00
_cell.angle_beta   90.00
_cell.angle_gamma   90.00
#
_symmetry.space_group_name_H-M   'P 1'
#
loop_
_entity.id
_entity.type
_entity.pdbx_description
1 polymer ?
#
loop_
_entity_poly.entity_id
_entity_poly.type
_entity_poly.pdbx_seq_one_letter_code
_entity_poly.pdbx_strand_id
1 'polypeptide(L)'
;ILVRIVAVLLLVIGLVLIFNKQISNQMIKHNQQSALTTLTKKQVEANQKKKGMYDFSKVKSMNMGQAARSQVKKTSGAIGALAVPDVNMYLPIMLGLSDDAMSTGGGTMRADQVMGKGNYPLAGHYMTAKGILFSPLEDVKKGQRIYLTNLKKIYIYRIYMKKIVDPSAVWLVNNTKKNIVTLITCADGGTNRWAIRGNLIKTEKATDENLKVFKLK
;
A
#
# COMPACT_ATOMS: atom_id res chain seq x y z
N ILE A 1 -32.08 29.48 -22.24
CA ILE A 1 -31.97 28.14 -21.56
C ILE A 1 -30.62 27.52 -21.86
N LEU A 2 -30.23 27.38 -23.12
CA LEU A 2 -28.95 26.71 -23.53
C LEU A 2 -27.73 27.38 -22.91
N VAL A 3 -27.61 28.71 -22.94
CA VAL A 3 -26.50 29.48 -22.35
C VAL A 3 -26.36 29.23 -20.85
N ARG A 4 -27.47 29.15 -20.12
CA ARG A 4 -27.46 28.84 -18.67
C ARG A 4 -26.97 27.42 -18.40
N ILE A 5 -27.39 26.44 -19.22
CA ILE A 5 -26.94 25.04 -19.11
C ILE A 5 -25.42 24.96 -19.34
N VAL A 6 -24.93 25.62 -20.39
CA VAL A 6 -23.50 25.67 -20.70
C VAL A 6 -22.71 26.34 -19.57
N ALA A 7 -23.20 27.47 -19.02
CA ALA A 7 -22.56 28.13 -17.90
C ALA A 7 -22.48 27.24 -16.65
N VAL A 8 -23.53 26.51 -16.31
CA VAL A 8 -23.55 25.56 -15.19
C VAL A 8 -22.57 24.40 -15.44
N LEU A 9 -22.53 23.85 -16.65
CA LEU A 9 -21.58 22.80 -17.01
C LEU A 9 -20.13 23.26 -16.86
N LEU A 10 -19.80 24.45 -17.37
CA LEU A 10 -18.45 25.02 -17.23
C LEU A 10 -18.09 25.27 -15.75
N LEU A 11 -19.03 25.73 -14.95
CA LEU A 11 -18.81 25.91 -13.51
C LEU A 11 -18.53 24.58 -12.82
N VAL A 12 -19.30 23.52 -13.11
CA VAL A 12 -19.10 22.19 -12.55
C VAL A 12 -17.73 21.62 -12.97
N ILE A 13 -17.37 21.74 -14.24
CA ILE A 13 -16.05 21.30 -14.74
C ILE A 13 -14.94 22.08 -14.01
N GLY A 14 -15.06 23.39 -13.86
CA GLY A 14 -14.11 24.21 -13.12
C GLY A 14 -13.95 23.78 -11.66
N LEU A 15 -15.05 23.50 -10.96
CA LEU A 15 -15.02 22.99 -9.60
C LEU A 15 -14.35 21.61 -9.52
N VAL A 16 -14.66 20.68 -10.43
CA VAL A 16 -14.02 19.37 -10.48
C VAL A 16 -12.50 19.50 -10.72
N LEU A 17 -12.06 20.43 -11.56
CA LEU A 17 -10.64 20.67 -11.81
C LEU A 17 -9.93 21.25 -10.57
N ILE A 18 -10.56 22.17 -9.86
CA ILE A 18 -10.02 22.78 -8.63
C ILE A 18 -9.91 21.71 -7.53
N PHE A 19 -10.93 20.89 -7.34
CA PHE A 19 -11.00 19.90 -6.28
C PHE A 19 -10.49 18.50 -6.69
N ASN A 20 -9.95 18.34 -7.89
CA ASN A 20 -9.47 17.08 -8.45
C ASN A 20 -8.58 16.29 -7.45
N LYS A 21 -7.62 16.96 -6.82
CA LYS A 21 -6.69 16.32 -5.88
C LYS A 21 -7.41 15.80 -4.62
N GLN A 22 -8.35 16.58 -4.08
CA GLN A 22 -9.14 16.20 -2.90
C GLN A 22 -10.05 15.01 -3.22
N ILE A 23 -10.72 15.06 -4.36
CA ILE A 23 -11.59 13.97 -4.84
C ILE A 23 -10.77 12.69 -5.01
N SER A 24 -9.64 12.76 -5.70
CA SER A 24 -8.73 11.62 -5.90
C SER A 24 -8.26 11.01 -4.57
N ASN A 25 -7.84 11.84 -3.62
CA ASN A 25 -7.40 11.39 -2.30
C ASN A 25 -8.51 10.66 -1.52
N GLN A 26 -9.74 11.17 -1.56
CA GLN A 26 -10.88 10.52 -0.92
C GLN A 26 -11.21 9.19 -1.58
N MET A 27 -11.14 9.10 -2.91
CA MET A 27 -11.35 7.86 -3.65
C MET A 27 -10.30 6.80 -3.28
N ILE A 28 -9.02 7.16 -3.23
CA ILE A 28 -7.93 6.25 -2.83
C ILE A 28 -8.14 5.77 -1.40
N LYS A 29 -8.44 6.67 -0.47
CA LYS A 29 -8.70 6.33 0.93
C LYS A 29 -9.90 5.39 1.08
N HIS A 30 -10.97 5.62 0.33
CA HIS A 30 -12.14 4.75 0.31
C HIS A 30 -11.80 3.35 -0.22
N ASN A 31 -11.05 3.26 -1.34
CA ASN A 31 -10.62 1.99 -1.92
C ASN A 31 -9.73 1.19 -0.96
N GLN A 32 -8.77 1.86 -0.34
CA GLN A 32 -7.90 1.30 0.69
C GLN A 32 -8.70 0.71 1.84
N GLN A 33 -9.65 1.45 2.38
CA GLN A 33 -10.50 1.00 3.48
C GLN A 33 -11.44 -0.13 3.06
N SER A 34 -12.09 -0.03 1.92
CA SER A 34 -12.96 -1.07 1.37
C SER A 34 -12.21 -2.39 1.18
N ALA A 35 -10.99 -2.32 0.62
CA ALA A 35 -10.16 -3.51 0.43
C ALA A 35 -9.75 -4.20 1.74
N LEU A 36 -9.55 -3.43 2.81
CA LEU A 36 -9.27 -3.97 4.14
C LEU A 36 -10.51 -4.62 4.76
N THR A 37 -11.64 -3.90 4.78
CA THR A 37 -12.85 -4.35 5.47
C THR A 37 -13.55 -5.53 4.81
N THR A 38 -13.30 -5.75 3.51
CA THR A 38 -13.86 -6.89 2.74
C THR A 38 -12.89 -8.07 2.63
N LEU A 39 -11.69 -7.98 3.24
CA LEU A 39 -10.67 -9.00 3.13
C LEU A 39 -11.06 -10.28 3.88
N THR A 40 -11.11 -11.41 3.18
CA THR A 40 -11.44 -12.74 3.75
C THR A 40 -10.32 -13.75 3.49
N LYS A 41 -10.21 -14.77 4.36
CA LYS A 41 -9.23 -15.87 4.18
C LYS A 41 -9.33 -16.53 2.82
N LYS A 42 -10.55 -16.79 2.33
CA LYS A 42 -10.82 -17.40 1.01
C LYS A 42 -10.29 -16.53 -0.13
N GLN A 43 -10.49 -15.21 -0.06
CA GLN A 43 -9.98 -14.28 -1.06
C GLN A 43 -8.45 -14.22 -1.05
N VAL A 44 -7.83 -14.15 0.14
CA VAL A 44 -6.36 -14.15 0.28
C VAL A 44 -5.77 -15.41 -0.36
N GLU A 45 -6.28 -16.59 -0.06
CA GLU A 45 -5.82 -17.86 -0.63
C GLU A 45 -6.00 -17.93 -2.15
N ALA A 46 -7.14 -17.48 -2.65
CA ALA A 46 -7.41 -17.43 -4.10
C ALA A 46 -6.47 -16.45 -4.82
N ASN A 47 -6.24 -15.29 -4.23
CA ASN A 47 -5.38 -14.27 -4.83
C ASN A 47 -3.89 -14.64 -4.80
N GLN A 48 -3.42 -15.34 -3.77
CA GLN A 48 -2.03 -15.84 -3.71
C GLN A 48 -1.67 -16.81 -4.84
N LYS A 49 -2.66 -17.47 -5.46
CA LYS A 49 -2.46 -18.38 -6.60
C LYS A 49 -2.41 -17.66 -7.96
N LYS A 50 -2.71 -16.36 -8.00
CA LYS A 50 -2.69 -15.57 -9.24
C LYS A 50 -1.25 -15.18 -9.60
N LYS A 51 -1.06 -14.78 -10.86
CA LYS A 51 0.20 -14.18 -11.33
C LYS A 51 0.21 -12.69 -11.02
N GLY A 52 1.26 -12.20 -10.36
CA GLY A 52 1.52 -10.79 -10.14
C GLY A 52 2.40 -10.18 -11.23
N MET A 53 2.35 -8.87 -11.40
CA MET A 53 3.28 -8.11 -12.22
C MET A 53 4.37 -7.54 -11.29
N TYR A 54 5.65 -7.80 -11.59
CA TYR A 54 6.78 -7.44 -10.73
C TYR A 54 7.80 -6.51 -11.43
N ASP A 55 7.45 -6.00 -12.60
CA ASP A 55 8.28 -5.07 -13.35
C ASP A 55 8.05 -3.64 -12.82
N PHE A 56 9.01 -3.16 -12.03
CA PHE A 56 8.95 -1.83 -11.42
C PHE A 56 9.03 -0.69 -12.46
N SER A 57 9.62 -0.93 -13.62
CA SER A 57 9.73 0.06 -14.70
C SER A 57 8.37 0.48 -15.28
N LYS A 58 7.37 -0.38 -15.12
CA LYS A 58 5.99 -0.17 -15.58
C LYS A 58 5.09 0.56 -14.57
N VAL A 59 5.59 0.81 -13.36
CA VAL A 59 4.83 1.54 -12.33
C VAL A 59 4.75 3.02 -12.70
N LYS A 60 3.54 3.51 -12.92
CA LYS A 60 3.25 4.92 -13.26
C LYS A 60 2.95 5.73 -12.01
N SER A 61 3.18 7.05 -12.10
CA SER A 61 2.73 7.98 -11.06
C SER A 61 1.21 7.98 -10.94
N MET A 62 0.70 8.07 -9.71
CA MET A 62 -0.74 8.08 -9.42
C MET A 62 -1.44 9.30 -10.04
N ASN A 63 -2.55 9.05 -10.75
CA ASN A 63 -3.43 10.09 -11.28
C ASN A 63 -4.90 9.76 -10.98
N MET A 64 -5.80 10.75 -11.21
CA MET A 64 -7.25 10.60 -10.94
C MET A 64 -7.89 9.48 -11.76
N GLY A 65 -7.46 9.25 -12.99
CA GLY A 65 -7.99 8.18 -13.83
C GLY A 65 -7.67 6.79 -13.26
N GLN A 66 -6.49 6.60 -12.67
CA GLN A 66 -6.12 5.35 -11.98
C GLN A 66 -6.93 5.15 -10.70
N ALA A 67 -7.12 6.23 -9.90
CA ALA A 67 -7.95 6.17 -8.69
C ALA A 67 -9.41 5.80 -9.02
N ALA A 68 -9.98 6.33 -10.10
CA ALA A 68 -11.32 6.01 -10.56
C ALA A 68 -11.45 4.56 -11.09
N ARG A 69 -10.48 4.10 -11.88
CA ARG A 69 -10.48 2.72 -12.42
C ARG A 69 -10.39 1.66 -11.31
N SER A 70 -9.64 1.92 -10.25
CA SER A 70 -9.53 1.00 -9.11
C SER A 70 -10.84 0.84 -8.34
N GLN A 71 -11.75 1.82 -8.39
CA GLN A 71 -13.10 1.67 -7.83
C GLN A 71 -14.01 0.72 -8.62
N VAL A 72 -13.91 0.74 -9.94
CA VAL A 72 -14.75 -0.09 -10.82
C VAL A 72 -14.33 -1.56 -10.75
N LYS A 73 -13.04 -1.83 -10.66
CA LYS A 73 -12.50 -3.17 -10.44
C LYS A 73 -12.49 -3.45 -8.94
N LYS A 74 -13.56 -4.04 -8.40
CA LYS A 74 -13.59 -4.57 -7.03
C LYS A 74 -12.24 -5.19 -6.71
N THR A 75 -11.56 -4.70 -5.69
CA THR A 75 -10.18 -4.98 -5.25
C THR A 75 -9.81 -6.47 -5.20
N SER A 76 -9.51 -7.03 -6.35
CA SER A 76 -9.38 -8.48 -6.55
C SER A 76 -7.95 -9.01 -6.44
N GLY A 77 -7.07 -8.32 -5.69
CA GLY A 77 -5.67 -8.70 -5.62
C GLY A 77 -5.06 -8.69 -4.23
N ALA A 78 -5.85 -8.44 -3.18
CA ALA A 78 -5.33 -8.41 -1.82
C ALA A 78 -4.97 -9.82 -1.32
N ILE A 79 -3.76 -9.98 -0.80
CA ILE A 79 -3.18 -11.23 -0.29
C ILE A 79 -2.86 -11.16 1.21
N GLY A 80 -3.25 -10.08 1.87
CA GLY A 80 -3.01 -9.84 3.28
C GLY A 80 -3.24 -8.39 3.67
N ALA A 81 -2.81 -8.05 4.89
CA ALA A 81 -2.86 -6.69 5.41
C ALA A 81 -1.54 -6.28 6.07
N LEU A 82 -1.26 -4.97 6.02
CA LEU A 82 -0.13 -4.29 6.64
C LEU A 82 -0.67 -3.25 7.62
N ALA A 83 -0.10 -3.18 8.83
CA ALA A 83 -0.37 -2.11 9.77
C ALA A 83 0.92 -1.56 10.38
N VAL A 84 0.98 -0.24 10.54
CA VAL A 84 1.96 0.48 11.35
C VAL A 84 1.15 1.45 12.24
N PRO A 85 0.63 0.96 13.39
CA PRO A 85 -0.31 1.73 14.23
C PRO A 85 0.23 3.06 14.71
N ASP A 86 1.52 3.14 15.03
CA ASP A 86 2.18 4.34 15.54
C ASP A 86 2.09 5.56 14.59
N VAL A 87 1.87 5.31 13.29
CA VAL A 87 1.68 6.36 12.26
C VAL A 87 0.32 6.25 11.57
N ASN A 88 -0.62 5.53 12.18
CA ASN A 88 -1.99 5.36 11.69
C ASN A 88 -2.10 4.81 10.26
N MET A 89 -1.16 3.92 9.88
CA MET A 89 -1.08 3.31 8.55
C MET A 89 -1.68 1.90 8.56
N TYR A 90 -2.72 1.70 7.75
CA TYR A 90 -3.46 0.43 7.60
C TYR A 90 -3.77 0.20 6.14
N LEU A 91 -3.22 -0.86 5.53
CA LEU A 91 -3.26 -1.08 4.09
C LEU A 91 -3.48 -2.55 3.75
N PRO A 92 -4.20 -2.86 2.67
CA PRO A 92 -4.12 -4.19 2.08
C PRO A 92 -2.72 -4.41 1.49
N ILE A 93 -2.25 -5.65 1.54
CA ILE A 93 -1.08 -6.10 0.79
C ILE A 93 -1.59 -6.68 -0.52
N MET A 94 -1.12 -6.12 -1.63
CA MET A 94 -1.55 -6.47 -2.97
C MET A 94 -0.51 -7.38 -3.66
N LEU A 95 -0.99 -8.25 -4.54
CA LEU A 95 -0.11 -9.12 -5.33
C LEU A 95 0.49 -8.34 -6.51
N GLY A 96 1.82 -8.17 -6.50
CA GLY A 96 2.55 -7.47 -7.57
C GLY A 96 2.43 -5.96 -7.51
N LEU A 97 2.86 -5.30 -8.59
CA LEU A 97 3.06 -3.86 -8.72
C LEU A 97 2.19 -3.25 -9.84
N SER A 98 1.07 -3.87 -10.19
CA SER A 98 0.15 -3.28 -11.16
C SER A 98 -0.39 -1.92 -10.69
N ASP A 99 -0.81 -1.07 -11.61
CA ASP A 99 -1.40 0.24 -11.27
C ASP A 99 -2.57 0.09 -10.28
N ASP A 100 -3.43 -0.93 -10.46
CA ASP A 100 -4.55 -1.22 -9.55
C ASP A 100 -4.05 -1.62 -8.14
N ALA A 101 -2.98 -2.44 -8.06
CA ALA A 101 -2.38 -2.84 -6.79
C ALA A 101 -1.77 -1.65 -6.04
N MET A 102 -0.96 -0.85 -6.75
CA MET A 102 -0.26 0.29 -6.18
C MET A 102 -1.19 1.44 -5.78
N SER A 103 -2.36 1.57 -6.46
CA SER A 103 -3.37 2.58 -6.12
C SER A 103 -4.26 2.19 -4.94
N THR A 104 -4.17 0.94 -4.47
CA THR A 104 -5.03 0.41 -3.41
C THR A 104 -4.25 0.17 -2.11
N GLY A 105 -3.00 -0.30 -2.20
CA GLY A 105 -2.22 -0.69 -1.02
C GLY A 105 -0.73 -0.84 -1.27
N GLY A 106 -0.09 -1.70 -0.47
CA GLY A 106 1.32 -2.07 -0.65
C GLY A 106 1.47 -3.27 -1.59
N GLY A 107 2.14 -3.09 -2.73
CA GLY A 107 2.39 -4.15 -3.69
C GLY A 107 3.60 -5.00 -3.35
N THR A 108 3.51 -6.32 -3.55
CA THR A 108 4.66 -7.23 -3.44
C THR A 108 5.63 -7.02 -4.59
N MET A 109 6.93 -7.04 -4.29
CA MET A 109 7.98 -6.71 -5.27
C MET A 109 8.66 -7.93 -5.90
N ARG A 110 8.43 -9.13 -5.37
CA ARG A 110 8.98 -10.38 -5.89
C ARG A 110 7.94 -11.50 -5.86
N ALA A 111 8.02 -12.39 -6.85
CA ALA A 111 7.10 -13.53 -6.97
C ALA A 111 7.35 -14.61 -5.89
N ASP A 112 8.59 -14.77 -5.45
CA ASP A 112 9.05 -15.81 -4.52
C ASP A 112 9.06 -15.37 -3.05
N GLN A 113 8.60 -14.14 -2.73
CA GLN A 113 8.61 -13.65 -1.36
C GLN A 113 7.53 -14.31 -0.50
N VAL A 114 7.89 -14.67 0.72
CA VAL A 114 7.00 -15.31 1.69
C VAL A 114 7.01 -14.52 2.99
N MET A 115 5.82 -14.17 3.52
CA MET A 115 5.71 -13.48 4.81
C MET A 115 6.42 -14.25 5.92
N GLY A 116 7.26 -13.56 6.68
CA GLY A 116 7.99 -14.13 7.79
C GLY A 116 9.26 -14.92 7.41
N LYS A 117 9.63 -14.99 6.12
CA LYS A 117 10.83 -15.71 5.65
C LYS A 117 11.65 -14.82 4.71
N GLY A 118 12.94 -14.68 5.04
CA GLY A 118 13.84 -13.84 4.25
C GLY A 118 13.39 -12.38 4.22
N ASN A 119 13.64 -11.68 3.13
CA ASN A 119 13.15 -10.33 2.92
C ASN A 119 11.76 -10.34 2.28
N TYR A 120 10.82 -9.61 2.87
CA TYR A 120 9.48 -9.38 2.34
C TYR A 120 9.33 -7.92 1.90
N PRO A 121 9.75 -7.56 0.67
CA PRO A 121 9.69 -6.19 0.19
C PRO A 121 8.30 -5.83 -0.31
N LEU A 122 7.83 -4.64 0.10
CA LEU A 122 6.59 -4.01 -0.33
C LEU A 122 6.87 -2.61 -0.84
N ALA A 123 6.31 -2.25 -1.98
CA ALA A 123 6.30 -0.90 -2.51
C ALA A 123 4.91 -0.28 -2.44
N GLY A 124 4.84 1.02 -2.24
CA GLY A 124 3.59 1.78 -2.25
C GLY A 124 3.83 3.22 -2.67
N HIS A 125 2.81 3.86 -3.23
CA HIS A 125 2.89 5.25 -3.61
C HIS A 125 3.02 6.17 -2.38
N TYR A 126 3.85 7.19 -2.50
CA TYR A 126 3.86 8.35 -1.62
C TYR A 126 2.83 9.36 -2.12
N MET A 127 1.92 9.77 -1.25
CA MET A 127 0.93 10.79 -1.55
C MET A 127 1.24 12.05 -0.72
N THR A 128 1.11 13.23 -1.33
CA THR A 128 1.28 14.50 -0.61
C THR A 128 0.22 14.72 0.46
N ALA A 129 -0.94 14.07 0.34
CA ALA A 129 -1.94 14.03 1.40
C ALA A 129 -1.50 13.03 2.48
N LYS A 130 -1.43 13.49 3.73
CA LYS A 130 -1.05 12.66 4.87
C LYS A 130 -2.05 11.51 5.09
N GLY A 131 -1.54 10.35 5.53
CA GLY A 131 -2.36 9.21 5.91
C GLY A 131 -2.89 8.37 4.73
N ILE A 132 -2.41 8.58 3.52
CA ILE A 132 -2.81 7.83 2.32
C ILE A 132 -1.64 6.98 1.84
N LEU A 133 -1.91 5.70 1.55
CA LEU A 133 -0.94 4.71 1.08
C LEU A 133 0.33 4.70 1.96
N PHE A 134 1.52 4.88 1.37
CA PHE A 134 2.79 4.83 2.09
C PHE A 134 3.30 6.19 2.59
N SER A 135 2.52 7.29 2.43
CA SER A 135 2.94 8.60 2.95
C SER A 135 3.24 8.62 4.46
N PRO A 136 2.53 7.84 5.35
CA PRO A 136 2.87 7.83 6.76
C PRO A 136 4.26 7.26 7.11
N LEU A 137 4.92 6.56 6.17
CA LEU A 137 6.28 6.03 6.40
C LEU A 137 7.32 7.14 6.64
N GLU A 138 7.04 8.36 6.19
CA GLU A 138 7.88 9.52 6.48
C GLU A 138 7.97 9.81 7.99
N ASP A 139 6.92 9.48 8.75
CA ASP A 139 6.83 9.76 10.18
C ASP A 139 7.26 8.59 11.09
N VAL A 140 7.53 7.39 10.54
CA VAL A 140 7.94 6.23 11.36
C VAL A 140 9.29 6.46 12.03
N LYS A 141 9.48 5.82 13.19
CA LYS A 141 10.74 5.86 13.98
C LYS A 141 11.28 4.45 14.19
N LYS A 142 12.61 4.34 14.36
CA LYS A 142 13.24 3.08 14.79
C LYS A 142 12.65 2.63 16.12
N GLY A 143 12.46 1.32 16.28
CA GLY A 143 11.83 0.70 17.45
C GLY A 143 10.33 0.47 17.31
N GLN A 144 9.63 1.23 16.47
CA GLN A 144 8.20 1.03 16.19
C GLN A 144 7.94 -0.30 15.50
N ARG A 145 6.68 -0.74 15.49
CA ARG A 145 6.29 -2.06 15.00
C ARG A 145 5.58 -1.98 13.66
N ILE A 146 5.92 -2.93 12.78
CA ILE A 146 5.20 -3.23 11.55
C ILE A 146 4.52 -4.58 11.74
N TYR A 147 3.25 -4.66 11.42
CA TYR A 147 2.45 -5.87 11.47
C TYR A 147 2.06 -6.29 10.06
N LEU A 148 2.29 -7.55 9.70
CA LEU A 148 1.78 -8.14 8.47
C LEU A 148 0.88 -9.33 8.83
N THR A 149 -0.16 -9.58 8.02
CA THR A 149 -0.98 -10.77 8.15
C THR A 149 -1.44 -11.30 6.79
N ASN A 150 -1.52 -12.62 6.69
CA ASN A 150 -2.22 -13.35 5.63
C ASN A 150 -3.55 -13.93 6.14
N LEU A 151 -4.07 -13.42 7.25
CA LEU A 151 -5.25 -13.86 7.98
C LEU A 151 -5.16 -15.28 8.61
N LYS A 152 -4.02 -15.98 8.45
CA LYS A 152 -3.69 -17.22 9.15
C LYS A 152 -2.69 -17.00 10.26
N LYS A 153 -1.72 -16.13 10.01
CA LYS A 153 -0.65 -15.75 10.95
C LYS A 153 -0.48 -14.24 10.93
N ILE A 154 0.02 -13.72 12.05
CA ILE A 154 0.49 -12.35 12.18
C ILE A 154 2.00 -12.38 12.36
N TYR A 155 2.68 -11.54 11.62
CA TYR A 155 4.13 -11.37 11.64
C TYR A 155 4.43 -9.97 12.15
N ILE A 156 5.15 -9.87 13.27
CA ILE A 156 5.46 -8.63 13.95
C ILE A 156 6.92 -8.32 13.75
N TYR A 157 7.21 -7.16 13.17
CA TYR A 157 8.57 -6.71 12.92
C TYR A 157 8.86 -5.45 13.73
N ARG A 158 10.12 -5.28 14.16
CA ARG A 158 10.60 -4.06 14.82
C ARG A 158 11.49 -3.29 13.85
N ILE A 159 11.18 -2.03 13.60
CA ILE A 159 11.93 -1.16 12.70
C ILE A 159 13.35 -0.94 13.25
N TYR A 160 14.37 -1.27 12.45
CA TYR A 160 15.78 -1.03 12.77
C TYR A 160 16.44 -0.03 11.82
N MET A 161 15.87 0.15 10.62
CA MET A 161 16.40 1.06 9.60
C MET A 161 15.29 1.95 9.04
N LYS A 162 15.58 3.23 8.95
CA LYS A 162 14.84 4.22 8.17
C LYS A 162 15.88 5.11 7.51
N LYS A 163 15.90 5.15 6.19
CA LYS A 163 16.86 5.94 5.40
C LYS A 163 16.21 6.43 4.11
N ILE A 164 16.69 7.55 3.60
CA ILE A 164 16.50 7.94 2.21
C ILE A 164 17.65 7.30 1.42
N VAL A 165 17.33 6.73 0.29
CA VAL A 165 18.28 6.03 -0.60
C VAL A 165 18.02 6.41 -2.06
N ASP A 166 19.03 6.20 -2.90
CA ASP A 166 18.92 6.37 -4.33
C ASP A 166 17.94 5.36 -4.94
N PRO A 167 17.19 5.71 -6.00
CA PRO A 167 16.28 4.82 -6.70
C PRO A 167 16.93 3.53 -7.23
N SER A 168 18.23 3.55 -7.52
CA SER A 168 19.00 2.40 -7.98
C SER A 168 19.36 1.39 -6.88
N ALA A 169 18.92 1.61 -5.63
CA ALA A 169 19.20 0.74 -4.48
C ALA A 169 18.47 -0.61 -4.57
N VAL A 170 18.69 -1.37 -5.66
CA VAL A 170 18.04 -2.68 -5.93
C VAL A 170 18.30 -3.73 -4.85
N TRP A 171 19.37 -3.57 -4.06
CA TRP A 171 19.68 -4.44 -2.91
C TRP A 171 18.56 -4.47 -1.86
N LEU A 172 17.69 -3.47 -1.85
CA LEU A 172 16.52 -3.42 -0.96
C LEU A 172 15.53 -4.56 -1.22
N VAL A 173 15.46 -5.02 -2.46
CA VAL A 173 14.52 -6.07 -2.89
C VAL A 173 15.12 -7.47 -2.76
N ASN A 174 16.45 -7.58 -2.72
CA ASN A 174 17.13 -8.88 -2.66
C ASN A 174 16.72 -9.68 -1.42
N ASN A 175 16.68 -11.02 -1.57
CA ASN A 175 16.41 -11.90 -0.44
C ASN A 175 17.55 -11.84 0.59
N THR A 176 17.25 -12.18 1.83
CA THR A 176 18.20 -12.13 2.94
C THR A 176 18.12 -13.40 3.80
N LYS A 177 19.23 -13.74 4.49
CA LYS A 177 19.21 -14.83 5.49
C LYS A 177 18.34 -14.46 6.72
N LYS A 178 18.28 -13.18 7.07
CA LYS A 178 17.44 -12.67 8.19
C LYS A 178 16.01 -12.51 7.71
N ASN A 179 15.06 -12.79 8.58
CA ASN A 179 13.64 -12.56 8.33
C ASN A 179 13.32 -11.08 8.57
N ILE A 180 13.12 -10.34 7.48
CA ILE A 180 12.88 -8.89 7.52
C ILE A 180 11.69 -8.51 6.63
N VAL A 181 11.13 -7.36 6.92
CA VAL A 181 10.23 -6.63 6.02
C VAL A 181 10.97 -5.39 5.49
N THR A 182 10.78 -5.06 4.22
CA THR A 182 11.27 -3.84 3.61
C THR A 182 10.08 -3.07 3.02
N LEU A 183 9.85 -1.83 3.46
CA LEU A 183 8.82 -0.95 2.93
C LEU A 183 9.51 0.17 2.14
N ILE A 184 9.08 0.39 0.90
CA ILE A 184 9.70 1.33 -0.04
C ILE A 184 8.65 2.26 -0.60
N THR A 185 8.94 3.57 -0.57
CA THR A 185 8.10 4.60 -1.20
C THR A 185 8.95 5.75 -1.72
N CYS A 186 8.36 6.63 -2.52
CA CYS A 186 9.03 7.82 -3.00
C CYS A 186 9.38 8.79 -1.86
N ALA A 187 10.51 9.49 -2.02
CA ALA A 187 10.96 10.59 -1.19
C ALA A 187 11.41 11.74 -2.08
N ASP A 188 11.53 12.94 -1.52
CA ASP A 188 12.07 14.14 -2.19
C ASP A 188 11.42 14.40 -3.56
N GLY A 189 10.09 14.40 -3.60
CA GLY A 189 9.34 14.61 -4.85
C GLY A 189 9.47 13.47 -5.87
N GLY A 190 10.02 12.31 -5.47
CA GLY A 190 10.22 11.15 -6.32
C GLY A 190 11.66 10.95 -6.79
N THR A 191 12.58 11.86 -6.47
CA THR A 191 14.01 11.74 -6.79
C THR A 191 14.69 10.64 -6.00
N ASN A 192 14.27 10.43 -4.75
CA ASN A 192 14.79 9.42 -3.84
C ASN A 192 13.73 8.44 -3.36
N ARG A 193 14.12 7.50 -2.50
CA ARG A 193 13.21 6.52 -1.88
C ARG A 193 13.37 6.50 -0.36
N TRP A 194 12.25 6.55 0.36
CA TRP A 194 12.21 6.09 1.74
C TRP A 194 12.34 4.57 1.77
N ALA A 195 13.31 4.07 2.52
CA ALA A 195 13.53 2.65 2.80
C ALA A 195 13.42 2.40 4.29
N ILE A 196 12.40 1.65 4.70
CA ILE A 196 12.16 1.26 6.08
C ILE A 196 12.34 -0.27 6.17
N ARG A 197 13.18 -0.75 7.12
CA ARG A 197 13.36 -2.17 7.37
C ARG A 197 13.08 -2.53 8.81
N GLY A 198 12.37 -3.64 9.00
CA GLY A 198 12.10 -4.23 10.30
C GLY A 198 12.57 -5.67 10.39
N ASN A 199 13.17 -6.07 11.52
CA ASN A 199 13.47 -7.45 11.85
C ASN A 199 12.23 -8.15 12.39
N LEU A 200 11.96 -9.38 11.97
CA LEU A 200 10.90 -10.22 12.55
C LEU A 200 11.23 -10.50 14.02
N ILE A 201 10.30 -10.16 14.91
CA ILE A 201 10.44 -10.37 16.35
C ILE A 201 9.46 -11.39 16.92
N LYS A 202 8.31 -11.59 16.23
CA LYS A 202 7.29 -12.55 16.67
C LYS A 202 6.46 -13.01 15.47
N THR A 203 6.04 -14.27 15.52
CA THR A 203 4.99 -14.82 14.65
C THR A 203 3.95 -15.49 15.53
N GLU A 204 2.67 -15.21 15.30
CA GLU A 204 1.58 -15.79 16.07
C GLU A 204 0.42 -16.19 15.16
N LYS A 205 -0.46 -17.07 15.65
CA LYS A 205 -1.70 -17.46 14.95
C LYS A 205 -2.65 -16.27 14.93
N ALA A 206 -3.28 -16.02 13.79
CA ALA A 206 -4.30 -14.98 13.68
C ALA A 206 -5.57 -15.41 14.42
N THR A 207 -6.07 -14.54 15.28
CA THR A 207 -7.34 -14.63 16.02
C THR A 207 -8.12 -13.35 15.78
N ASP A 208 -9.43 -13.35 16.02
CA ASP A 208 -10.25 -12.14 15.85
C ASP A 208 -9.76 -10.99 16.74
N GLU A 209 -9.22 -11.31 17.94
CA GLU A 209 -8.68 -10.31 18.86
C GLU A 209 -7.43 -9.62 18.31
N ASN A 210 -6.40 -10.40 17.89
CA ASN A 210 -5.15 -9.80 17.43
C ASN A 210 -5.23 -9.24 16.00
N LEU A 211 -6.23 -9.63 15.20
CA LEU A 211 -6.52 -9.03 13.89
C LEU A 211 -7.08 -7.61 14.00
N LYS A 212 -7.61 -7.20 15.15
CA LYS A 212 -8.09 -5.81 15.38
C LYS A 212 -6.99 -4.76 15.13
N VAL A 213 -5.70 -5.12 15.31
CA VAL A 213 -4.56 -4.23 15.02
C VAL A 213 -4.52 -3.73 13.58
N PHE A 214 -5.17 -4.44 12.65
CA PHE A 214 -5.24 -4.08 11.22
C PHE A 214 -6.49 -3.26 10.86
N LYS A 215 -7.39 -3.01 11.82
CA LYS A 215 -8.72 -2.42 11.57
C LYS A 215 -9.55 -3.20 10.52
N LEU A 216 -9.37 -4.50 10.48
CA LEU A 216 -10.25 -5.43 9.76
C LEU A 216 -11.58 -5.53 10.52
N LYS A 217 -12.68 -5.77 9.77
CA LYS A 217 -13.99 -6.06 10.39
C LYS A 217 -13.99 -7.40 11.09
#